data_b3e2e3c59ca7a980e19c118940f16a84
#
_entry.id   b3e2e3c59ca7a980e19c118940f16a84
#
_cell.length_a   1.000
_cell.length_b   1.000
_cell.length_c   1.000
_cell.angle_alpha   90.00
_cell.angle_beta   90.00
_cell.angle_gamma   90.00
#
_symmetry.space_group_name_H-M   'P 1'
#
loop_
_entity.id
_entity.type
_entity.pdbx_description
1 polymer ?
#
loop_
_entity_poly.entity_id
_entity_poly.type
_entity_poly.pdbx_seq_one_letter_code
_entity_poly.pdbx_strand_id
1 'polypeptide(L)'
;MKINDIAAIVTGGASGLGGATAAMLAARGARVTIVDRDRETAEAHATAIGARAAIVDVTDDAAIETALAEAEQAHGVARILVNCAGVAPAIKTVGKENVPHPLDAFRRAVEINLIGTFAMIARFSARLVAAEPIGEERGVIMNTASVAAYDGQVGQAAYAASKGGVVGMTLPIARDLAQHRIRVMTIAPGIFLTPMLMGLPQAAQDSLGTQVPHPSRLGKPDEYAALVEAILTNPMLNGDVIRLDGAIRMAPR
;
A
#
# COMPACT_ATOMS: atom_id res chain seq x y z
N MET A 1 13.03 -10.20 8.34
CA MET A 1 13.13 -9.32 9.55
C MET A 1 12.21 -9.86 10.65
N LYS A 2 12.63 -9.84 11.91
CA LYS A 2 11.70 -10.08 13.05
C LYS A 2 10.83 -8.84 13.22
N ILE A 3 9.54 -9.04 13.55
CA ILE A 3 8.57 -7.93 13.64
C ILE A 3 8.50 -7.34 15.06
N ASN A 4 8.70 -8.19 16.06
CA ASN A 4 8.58 -7.78 17.46
C ASN A 4 9.59 -6.66 17.82
N ASP A 5 9.08 -5.64 18.50
CA ASP A 5 9.83 -4.45 18.94
C ASP A 5 10.45 -3.62 17.79
N ILE A 6 9.91 -3.70 16.59
CA ILE A 6 10.32 -2.93 15.42
C ILE A 6 9.34 -1.79 15.19
N ALA A 7 9.85 -0.58 14.90
CA ALA A 7 9.02 0.53 14.49
C ALA A 7 8.59 0.35 13.01
N ALA A 8 7.31 0.51 12.77
CA ALA A 8 6.68 0.31 11.45
C ALA A 8 5.76 1.48 11.08
N ILE A 9 5.72 1.83 9.80
CA ILE A 9 4.85 2.86 9.24
C ILE A 9 3.95 2.21 8.20
N VAL A 10 2.64 2.49 8.27
CA VAL A 10 1.65 2.02 7.31
C VAL A 10 0.86 3.20 6.78
N THR A 11 1.01 3.53 5.49
CA THR A 11 0.17 4.54 4.83
C THR A 11 -1.16 3.95 4.39
N GLY A 12 -2.24 4.73 4.42
CA GLY A 12 -3.59 4.20 4.24
C GLY A 12 -3.96 3.20 5.33
N GLY A 13 -3.35 3.34 6.51
CA GLY A 13 -3.44 2.38 7.60
C GLY A 13 -4.71 2.49 8.44
N ALA A 14 -5.60 3.44 8.13
CA ALA A 14 -6.85 3.60 8.87
C ALA A 14 -7.89 2.50 8.56
N SER A 15 -7.82 1.87 7.39
CA SER A 15 -8.82 0.89 6.95
C SER A 15 -8.31 -0.07 5.87
N GLY A 16 -9.15 -1.01 5.46
CA GLY A 16 -8.88 -1.91 4.35
C GLY A 16 -7.59 -2.71 4.48
N LEU A 17 -6.80 -2.79 3.40
CA LEU A 17 -5.55 -3.56 3.36
C LEU A 17 -4.51 -3.00 4.34
N GLY A 18 -4.38 -1.66 4.38
CA GLY A 18 -3.47 -0.98 5.30
C GLY A 18 -3.88 -1.17 6.76
N GLY A 19 -5.17 -1.05 7.07
CA GLY A 19 -5.69 -1.27 8.43
C GLY A 19 -5.44 -2.68 8.94
N ALA A 20 -5.72 -3.70 8.13
CA ALA A 20 -5.42 -5.08 8.49
C ALA A 20 -3.92 -5.34 8.67
N THR A 21 -3.09 -4.71 7.83
CA THR A 21 -1.63 -4.78 7.96
C THR A 21 -1.14 -4.12 9.25
N ALA A 22 -1.66 -2.93 9.58
CA ALA A 22 -1.32 -2.24 10.83
C ALA A 22 -1.70 -3.08 12.04
N ALA A 23 -2.91 -3.68 12.04
CA ALA A 23 -3.37 -4.56 13.09
C ALA A 23 -2.49 -5.81 13.24
N MET A 24 -2.14 -6.46 12.13
CA MET A 24 -1.24 -7.62 12.14
C MET A 24 0.12 -7.24 12.71
N LEU A 25 0.74 -6.16 12.28
CA LEU A 25 2.04 -5.71 12.77
C LEU A 25 2.00 -5.40 14.28
N ALA A 26 0.97 -4.70 14.75
CA ALA A 26 0.78 -4.42 16.18
C ALA A 26 0.61 -5.73 16.99
N ALA A 27 -0.21 -6.67 16.50
CA ALA A 27 -0.38 -7.98 17.13
C ALA A 27 0.92 -8.81 17.18
N ARG A 28 1.86 -8.57 16.26
CA ARG A 28 3.21 -9.17 16.25
C ARG A 28 4.22 -8.39 17.11
N GLY A 29 3.78 -7.37 17.85
CA GLY A 29 4.60 -6.59 18.76
C GLY A 29 5.38 -5.45 18.08
N ALA A 30 5.04 -5.04 16.88
CA ALA A 30 5.61 -3.84 16.26
C ALA A 30 5.05 -2.56 16.90
N ARG A 31 5.86 -1.51 16.94
CA ARG A 31 5.45 -0.16 17.30
C ARG A 31 4.97 0.55 16.02
N VAL A 32 3.67 0.55 15.80
CA VAL A 32 3.07 0.98 14.54
C VAL A 32 2.69 2.46 14.57
N THR A 33 3.03 3.19 13.50
CA THR A 33 2.45 4.50 13.16
C THR A 33 1.60 4.35 11.91
N ILE A 34 0.31 4.64 12.04
CA ILE A 34 -0.64 4.74 10.93
C ILE A 34 -0.51 6.14 10.34
N VAL A 35 -0.30 6.23 9.03
CA VAL A 35 -0.32 7.47 8.26
C VAL A 35 -1.56 7.47 7.38
N ASP A 36 -2.50 8.38 7.64
CA ASP A 36 -3.75 8.48 6.88
C ASP A 36 -4.23 9.94 6.87
N ARG A 37 -5.02 10.32 5.85
CA ARG A 37 -5.62 11.65 5.78
C ARG A 37 -6.95 11.76 6.54
N ASP A 38 -7.62 10.63 6.77
CA ASP A 38 -8.87 10.56 7.53
C ASP A 38 -8.58 10.47 9.02
N ARG A 39 -8.68 11.61 9.70
CA ARG A 39 -8.38 11.73 11.13
C ARG A 39 -9.21 10.80 11.98
N GLU A 40 -10.52 10.84 11.81
CA GLU A 40 -11.46 10.11 12.68
C GLU A 40 -11.21 8.59 12.60
N THR A 41 -11.13 8.06 11.39
CA THR A 41 -10.89 6.64 11.16
C THR A 41 -9.49 6.22 11.62
N ALA A 42 -8.46 7.05 11.37
CA ALA A 42 -7.08 6.76 11.77
C ALA A 42 -6.91 6.74 13.29
N GLU A 43 -7.43 7.74 14.00
CA GLU A 43 -7.34 7.81 15.47
C GLU A 43 -8.12 6.68 16.15
N ALA A 44 -9.32 6.36 15.64
CA ALA A 44 -10.10 5.24 16.15
C ALA A 44 -9.39 3.90 15.97
N HIS A 45 -8.87 3.64 14.75
CA HIS A 45 -8.16 2.39 14.47
C HIS A 45 -6.83 2.30 15.26
N ALA A 46 -6.06 3.37 15.31
CA ALA A 46 -4.82 3.41 16.08
C ALA A 46 -5.07 3.09 17.57
N THR A 47 -6.11 3.68 18.17
CA THR A 47 -6.52 3.39 19.55
C THR A 47 -6.88 1.92 19.74
N ALA A 48 -7.63 1.35 18.80
CA ALA A 48 -8.08 -0.04 18.89
C ALA A 48 -6.93 -1.07 18.85
N ILE A 49 -5.84 -0.75 18.13
CA ILE A 49 -4.69 -1.67 17.99
C ILE A 49 -3.46 -1.27 18.82
N GLY A 50 -3.55 -0.21 19.63
CA GLY A 50 -2.42 0.29 20.42
C GLY A 50 -1.32 0.94 19.57
N ALA A 51 -1.68 1.56 18.45
CA ALA A 51 -0.79 2.25 17.52
C ALA A 51 -0.85 3.77 17.70
N ARG A 52 0.01 4.50 16.99
CA ARG A 52 -0.03 5.96 16.82
C ARG A 52 -0.70 6.30 15.49
N ALA A 53 -1.48 7.39 15.44
CA ALA A 53 -1.95 7.99 14.21
C ALA A 53 -1.15 9.25 13.86
N ALA A 54 -0.81 9.41 12.58
CA ALA A 54 -0.27 10.62 11.97
C ALA A 54 -1.19 11.02 10.80
N ILE A 55 -1.73 12.24 10.86
CA ILE A 55 -2.72 12.69 9.88
C ILE A 55 -2.02 13.43 8.77
N VAL A 56 -1.85 12.75 7.63
CA VAL A 56 -1.05 13.22 6.48
C VAL A 56 -1.72 12.87 5.17
N ASP A 57 -1.76 13.80 4.23
CA ASP A 57 -1.94 13.51 2.80
C ASP A 57 -0.57 13.16 2.21
N VAL A 58 -0.43 12.00 1.60
CA VAL A 58 0.84 11.52 1.00
C VAL A 58 1.30 12.36 -0.21
N THR A 59 0.53 13.35 -0.62
CA THR A 59 0.91 14.34 -1.64
C THR A 59 1.61 15.57 -1.04
N ASP A 60 1.65 15.69 0.28
CA ASP A 60 2.33 16.77 1.00
C ASP A 60 3.68 16.27 1.54
N ASP A 61 4.75 16.58 0.81
CA ASP A 61 6.13 16.15 1.12
C ASP A 61 6.62 16.71 2.48
N ALA A 62 6.23 17.92 2.86
CA ALA A 62 6.60 18.52 4.14
C ALA A 62 5.87 17.85 5.31
N ALA A 63 4.59 17.51 5.12
CA ALA A 63 3.82 16.77 6.12
C ALA A 63 4.35 15.35 6.31
N ILE A 64 4.79 14.68 5.22
CA ILE A 64 5.46 13.36 5.30
C ILE A 64 6.70 13.46 6.17
N GLU A 65 7.59 14.43 5.90
CA GLU A 65 8.84 14.60 6.65
C GLU A 65 8.58 14.81 8.13
N THR A 66 7.61 15.66 8.47
CA THR A 66 7.19 15.92 9.85
C THR A 66 6.68 14.66 10.53
N ALA A 67 5.78 13.91 9.87
CA ALA A 67 5.20 12.70 10.42
C ALA A 67 6.24 11.59 10.66
N LEU A 68 7.21 11.44 9.75
CA LEU A 68 8.31 10.50 9.90
C LEU A 68 9.21 10.88 11.08
N ALA A 69 9.51 12.18 11.26
CA ALA A 69 10.28 12.66 12.39
C ALA A 69 9.58 12.42 13.75
N GLU A 70 8.29 12.70 13.81
CA GLU A 70 7.48 12.44 15.00
C GLU A 70 7.34 10.94 15.31
N ALA A 71 7.16 10.11 14.28
CA ALA A 71 7.12 8.65 14.44
C ALA A 71 8.46 8.11 14.98
N GLU A 72 9.58 8.63 14.46
CA GLU A 72 10.92 8.28 14.91
C GLU A 72 11.17 8.71 16.36
N GLN A 73 10.71 9.89 16.74
CA GLN A 73 10.80 10.36 18.13
C GLN A 73 10.01 9.46 19.09
N ALA A 74 8.84 8.97 18.67
CA ALA A 74 7.97 8.14 19.49
C ALA A 74 8.43 6.67 19.58
N HIS A 75 8.93 6.11 18.48
CA HIS A 75 9.14 4.67 18.33
C HIS A 75 10.57 4.27 17.93
N GLY A 76 11.47 5.25 17.71
CA GLY A 76 12.76 5.03 17.08
C GLY A 76 12.65 4.92 15.56
N VAL A 77 13.80 4.75 14.88
CA VAL A 77 13.87 4.68 13.42
C VAL A 77 13.01 3.52 12.91
N ALA A 78 12.02 3.85 12.07
CA ALA A 78 11.15 2.85 11.47
C ALA A 78 11.92 1.97 10.48
N ARG A 79 11.67 0.65 10.54
CA ARG A 79 12.33 -0.36 9.72
C ARG A 79 11.42 -1.06 8.74
N ILE A 80 10.12 -0.86 8.90
CA ILE A 80 9.08 -1.39 8.03
C ILE A 80 8.26 -0.22 7.51
N LEU A 81 8.15 -0.11 6.20
CA LEU A 81 7.23 0.80 5.52
C LEU A 81 6.26 -0.03 4.68
N VAL A 82 4.95 0.16 4.87
CA VAL A 82 3.92 -0.45 4.01
C VAL A 82 3.08 0.65 3.39
N ASN A 83 3.16 0.81 2.08
CA ASN A 83 2.43 1.81 1.31
C ASN A 83 1.11 1.24 0.81
N CYS A 84 0.00 1.58 1.50
CA CYS A 84 -1.35 1.20 1.12
C CYS A 84 -2.24 2.40 0.76
N ALA A 85 -1.79 3.64 0.99
CA ALA A 85 -2.54 4.83 0.59
C ALA A 85 -2.77 4.86 -0.93
N GLY A 86 -4.01 5.14 -1.35
CA GLY A 86 -4.32 5.21 -2.77
C GLY A 86 -5.80 5.45 -3.05
N VAL A 87 -6.09 5.77 -4.31
CA VAL A 87 -7.43 5.99 -4.85
C VAL A 87 -7.60 5.19 -6.15
N ALA A 88 -8.84 4.80 -6.46
CA ALA A 88 -9.16 4.00 -7.65
C ALA A 88 -10.25 4.69 -8.50
N PRO A 89 -9.95 5.83 -9.17
CA PRO A 89 -10.93 6.48 -10.03
C PRO A 89 -11.27 5.61 -11.25
N ALA A 90 -12.55 5.61 -11.64
CA ALA A 90 -13.05 4.92 -12.81
C ALA A 90 -13.69 5.94 -13.77
N ILE A 91 -12.88 6.53 -14.65
CA ILE A 91 -13.31 7.56 -15.62
C ILE A 91 -12.81 7.14 -17.00
N LYS A 92 -13.72 7.01 -17.96
CA LYS A 92 -13.38 6.62 -19.35
C LYS A 92 -12.54 7.70 -20.04
N THR A 93 -11.65 7.28 -20.95
CA THR A 93 -10.85 8.19 -21.80
C THR A 93 -11.74 9.15 -22.59
N VAL A 94 -12.87 8.65 -23.09
CA VAL A 94 -13.96 9.46 -23.64
C VAL A 94 -15.25 9.07 -22.94
N GLY A 95 -15.90 10.01 -22.29
CA GLY A 95 -17.16 9.84 -21.58
C GLY A 95 -18.38 9.96 -22.49
N LYS A 96 -19.55 10.13 -21.88
CA LYS A 96 -20.78 10.46 -22.62
C LYS A 96 -20.61 11.81 -23.34
N GLU A 97 -21.35 11.99 -24.43
CA GLU A 97 -21.34 13.26 -25.20
C GLU A 97 -19.95 13.68 -25.71
N ASN A 98 -19.05 12.69 -25.91
CA ASN A 98 -17.68 12.90 -26.38
C ASN A 98 -16.83 13.79 -25.43
N VAL A 99 -17.20 13.86 -24.14
CA VAL A 99 -16.41 14.59 -23.14
C VAL A 99 -15.10 13.85 -22.87
N PRO A 100 -13.92 14.49 -23.03
CA PRO A 100 -12.64 13.86 -22.74
C PRO A 100 -12.44 13.62 -21.25
N HIS A 101 -11.59 12.66 -20.90
CA HIS A 101 -11.18 12.43 -19.51
C HIS A 101 -10.59 13.71 -18.89
N PRO A 102 -11.06 14.18 -17.73
CA PRO A 102 -10.49 15.34 -17.05
C PRO A 102 -9.04 15.07 -16.67
N LEU A 103 -8.11 15.86 -17.22
CA LEU A 103 -6.68 15.65 -17.00
C LEU A 103 -6.28 15.77 -15.51
N ASP A 104 -6.98 16.62 -14.74
CA ASP A 104 -6.73 16.77 -13.31
C ASP A 104 -7.11 15.50 -12.50
N ALA A 105 -8.14 14.77 -12.93
CA ALA A 105 -8.47 13.47 -12.32
C ALA A 105 -7.36 12.43 -12.59
N PHE A 106 -6.77 12.46 -13.80
CA PHE A 106 -5.62 11.62 -14.14
C PHE A 106 -4.41 11.99 -13.27
N ARG A 107 -4.06 13.29 -13.23
CA ARG A 107 -2.94 13.80 -12.42
C ARG A 107 -3.09 13.42 -10.96
N ARG A 108 -4.28 13.59 -10.39
CA ARG A 108 -4.54 13.26 -8.99
C ARG A 108 -4.35 11.78 -8.67
N ALA A 109 -4.74 10.89 -9.57
CA ALA A 109 -4.50 9.45 -9.38
C ALA A 109 -3.00 9.12 -9.38
N VAL A 110 -2.24 9.70 -10.30
CA VAL A 110 -0.77 9.55 -10.37
C VAL A 110 -0.11 10.17 -9.15
N GLU A 111 -0.53 11.36 -8.75
CA GLU A 111 0.02 12.09 -7.60
C GLU A 111 -0.11 11.28 -6.31
N ILE A 112 -1.30 10.78 -6.02
CA ILE A 112 -1.52 10.01 -4.78
C ILE A 112 -0.86 8.63 -4.86
N ASN A 113 -1.15 7.86 -5.92
CA ASN A 113 -0.79 6.44 -5.95
C ASN A 113 0.68 6.18 -6.28
N LEU A 114 1.30 7.04 -7.08
CA LEU A 114 2.66 6.84 -7.56
C LEU A 114 3.63 7.81 -6.90
N ILE A 115 3.41 9.12 -7.03
CA ILE A 115 4.33 10.14 -6.50
C ILE A 115 4.32 10.11 -4.98
N GLY A 116 3.16 10.03 -4.34
CA GLY A 116 3.04 9.90 -2.88
C GLY A 116 3.70 8.63 -2.34
N THR A 117 3.53 7.49 -3.03
CA THR A 117 4.25 6.26 -2.69
C THR A 117 5.77 6.45 -2.79
N PHE A 118 6.25 7.07 -3.86
CA PHE A 118 7.68 7.35 -4.03
C PHE A 118 8.22 8.32 -2.99
N ALA A 119 7.48 9.39 -2.67
CA ALA A 119 7.86 10.35 -1.62
C ALA A 119 8.05 9.66 -0.27
N MET A 120 7.10 8.80 0.13
CA MET A 120 7.22 7.99 1.34
C MET A 120 8.46 7.09 1.32
N ILE A 121 8.73 6.41 0.19
CA ILE A 121 9.92 5.56 0.03
C ILE A 121 11.19 6.37 0.20
N ALA A 122 11.32 7.49 -0.51
CA ALA A 122 12.51 8.32 -0.51
C ALA A 122 12.81 8.89 0.89
N ARG A 123 11.82 9.49 1.55
CA ARG A 123 11.97 10.07 2.90
C ARG A 123 12.25 9.02 3.97
N PHE A 124 11.53 7.91 3.93
CA PHE A 124 11.77 6.77 4.81
C PHE A 124 13.18 6.20 4.64
N SER A 125 13.61 5.97 3.41
CA SER A 125 14.93 5.40 3.10
C SER A 125 16.05 6.33 3.54
N ALA A 126 15.95 7.63 3.31
CA ALA A 126 16.94 8.62 3.72
C ALA A 126 17.20 8.60 5.23
N ARG A 127 16.16 8.40 6.04
CA ARG A 127 16.28 8.24 7.50
C ARG A 127 16.86 6.89 7.88
N LEU A 128 16.41 5.83 7.21
CA LEU A 128 16.77 4.47 7.55
C LEU A 128 18.25 4.13 7.24
N VAL A 129 18.84 4.73 6.20
CA VAL A 129 20.26 4.46 5.82
C VAL A 129 21.24 4.88 6.89
N ALA A 130 20.89 5.83 7.75
CA ALA A 130 21.71 6.27 8.89
C ALA A 130 21.67 5.29 10.09
N ALA A 131 20.70 4.40 10.14
CA ALA A 131 20.55 3.46 11.25
C ALA A 131 21.43 2.21 11.07
N GLU A 132 21.91 1.63 12.16
CA GLU A 132 22.65 0.37 12.10
C GLU A 132 21.78 -0.78 11.62
N PRO A 133 22.31 -1.75 10.84
CA PRO A 133 21.57 -2.94 10.46
C PRO A 133 21.12 -3.77 11.67
N ILE A 134 20.00 -4.47 11.53
CA ILE A 134 19.56 -5.51 12.48
C ILE A 134 19.73 -6.85 11.77
N GLY A 135 20.77 -7.60 12.12
CA GLY A 135 21.14 -8.80 11.38
C GLY A 135 21.61 -8.49 9.95
N GLU A 136 21.00 -9.10 8.96
CA GLU A 136 21.40 -8.95 7.56
C GLU A 136 20.82 -7.70 6.87
N GLU A 137 19.79 -7.05 7.46
CA GLU A 137 19.03 -5.98 6.80
C GLU A 137 18.80 -4.77 7.70
N ARG A 138 18.63 -3.58 7.10
CA ARG A 138 18.20 -2.38 7.80
C ARG A 138 16.69 -2.26 7.83
N GLY A 139 16.02 -2.64 6.78
CA GLY A 139 14.56 -2.54 6.71
C GLY A 139 13.94 -3.10 5.44
N VAL A 140 12.63 -3.05 5.39
CA VAL A 140 11.81 -3.58 4.30
C VAL A 140 10.73 -2.56 3.93
N ILE A 141 10.59 -2.34 2.62
CA ILE A 141 9.57 -1.50 2.03
C ILE A 141 8.60 -2.39 1.24
N MET A 142 7.32 -2.23 1.52
CA MET A 142 6.23 -2.93 0.85
C MET A 142 5.34 -1.93 0.14
N ASN A 143 5.11 -2.12 -1.15
CA ASN A 143 4.21 -1.26 -1.92
C ASN A 143 2.96 -2.02 -2.34
N THR A 144 1.85 -1.30 -2.47
CA THR A 144 0.58 -1.83 -2.96
C THR A 144 0.33 -1.36 -4.39
N ALA A 145 0.53 -2.24 -5.35
CA ALA A 145 0.10 -2.05 -6.73
C ALA A 145 -1.39 -2.46 -6.90
N SER A 146 -1.72 -3.12 -7.97
CA SER A 146 -3.02 -3.73 -8.27
C SER A 146 -2.87 -4.65 -9.48
N VAL A 147 -3.73 -5.65 -9.60
CA VAL A 147 -3.88 -6.40 -10.88
C VAL A 147 -4.25 -5.47 -12.03
N ALA A 148 -4.88 -4.31 -11.77
CA ALA A 148 -5.16 -3.30 -12.77
C ALA A 148 -3.89 -2.74 -13.46
N ALA A 149 -2.70 -2.92 -12.89
CA ALA A 149 -1.44 -2.61 -13.54
C ALA A 149 -1.19 -3.49 -14.78
N TYR A 150 -1.82 -4.64 -14.85
CA TYR A 150 -1.69 -5.66 -15.90
C TYR A 150 -2.99 -5.82 -16.70
N ASP A 151 -4.10 -5.91 -16.01
CA ASP A 151 -5.42 -6.29 -16.53
C ASP A 151 -6.42 -5.13 -16.35
N GLY A 152 -6.02 -3.88 -16.65
CA GLY A 152 -6.86 -2.69 -16.45
C GLY A 152 -8.18 -2.74 -17.22
N GLN A 153 -9.26 -2.36 -16.55
CA GLN A 153 -10.61 -2.35 -17.08
C GLN A 153 -10.99 -1.00 -17.72
N VAL A 154 -12.12 -0.98 -18.42
CA VAL A 154 -12.70 0.24 -18.99
C VAL A 154 -12.87 1.31 -17.89
N GLY A 155 -12.30 2.49 -18.13
CA GLY A 155 -12.30 3.61 -17.17
C GLY A 155 -11.11 3.62 -16.21
N GLN A 156 -10.24 2.64 -16.20
CA GLN A 156 -9.12 2.56 -15.27
C GLN A 156 -7.79 3.10 -15.80
N ALA A 157 -7.77 3.86 -16.91
CA ALA A 157 -6.50 4.32 -17.50
C ALA A 157 -5.58 5.04 -16.50
N ALA A 158 -6.10 6.00 -15.72
CA ALA A 158 -5.33 6.74 -14.71
C ALA A 158 -4.87 5.82 -13.57
N TYR A 159 -5.77 4.96 -13.09
CA TYR A 159 -5.47 4.00 -12.02
C TYR A 159 -4.43 2.97 -12.47
N ALA A 160 -4.65 2.35 -13.62
CA ALA A 160 -3.71 1.36 -14.19
C ALA A 160 -2.34 1.96 -14.45
N ALA A 161 -2.25 3.18 -14.99
CA ALA A 161 -1.00 3.90 -15.20
C ALA A 161 -0.26 4.15 -13.87
N SER A 162 -0.97 4.61 -12.85
CA SER A 162 -0.38 4.87 -11.53
C SER A 162 0.15 3.58 -10.89
N LYS A 163 -0.61 2.48 -10.94
CA LYS A 163 -0.22 1.19 -10.36
C LYS A 163 0.83 0.47 -11.21
N GLY A 164 0.81 0.65 -12.54
CA GLY A 164 1.88 0.24 -13.43
C GLY A 164 3.21 0.94 -13.12
N GLY A 165 3.16 2.23 -12.77
CA GLY A 165 4.31 2.98 -12.28
C GLY A 165 4.89 2.39 -10.98
N VAL A 166 4.04 2.01 -10.02
CA VAL A 166 4.49 1.33 -8.78
C VAL A 166 5.16 -0.01 -9.08
N VAL A 167 4.63 -0.80 -10.01
CA VAL A 167 5.26 -2.03 -10.50
C VAL A 167 6.63 -1.73 -11.11
N GLY A 168 6.69 -0.74 -12.02
CA GLY A 168 7.91 -0.40 -12.77
C GLY A 168 9.04 0.12 -11.88
N MET A 169 8.73 0.86 -10.79
CA MET A 169 9.75 1.39 -9.88
C MET A 169 10.25 0.38 -8.84
N THR A 170 9.60 -0.79 -8.68
CA THR A 170 9.94 -1.77 -7.63
C THR A 170 11.38 -2.27 -7.74
N LEU A 171 11.75 -2.82 -8.89
CA LEU A 171 13.08 -3.39 -9.08
C LEU A 171 14.22 -2.34 -9.10
N PRO A 172 14.09 -1.18 -9.79
CA PRO A 172 15.08 -0.11 -9.70
C PRO A 172 15.36 0.34 -8.27
N ILE A 173 14.31 0.61 -7.47
CA ILE A 173 14.47 1.04 -6.08
C ILE A 173 15.11 -0.07 -5.22
N ALA A 174 14.71 -1.33 -5.42
CA ALA A 174 15.34 -2.45 -4.72
C ALA A 174 16.84 -2.55 -5.00
N ARG A 175 17.27 -2.27 -6.25
CA ARG A 175 18.68 -2.23 -6.65
C ARG A 175 19.43 -1.03 -6.06
N ASP A 176 18.82 0.16 -6.08
CA ASP A 176 19.40 1.37 -5.49
C ASP A 176 19.66 1.19 -3.98
N LEU A 177 18.71 0.54 -3.30
CA LEU A 177 18.73 0.37 -1.85
C LEU A 177 19.47 -0.90 -1.39
N ALA A 178 19.87 -1.80 -2.29
CA ALA A 178 20.55 -3.04 -1.94
C ALA A 178 21.88 -2.81 -1.18
N GLN A 179 22.68 -1.84 -1.60
CA GLN A 179 23.91 -1.45 -0.89
C GLN A 179 23.63 -0.99 0.57
N HIS A 180 22.43 -0.49 0.84
CA HIS A 180 21.97 -0.09 2.16
C HIS A 180 21.26 -1.20 2.92
N ARG A 181 21.19 -2.42 2.38
CA ARG A 181 20.53 -3.58 3.00
C ARG A 181 19.05 -3.31 3.29
N ILE A 182 18.35 -2.64 2.37
CA ILE A 182 16.92 -2.37 2.44
C ILE A 182 16.27 -3.13 1.30
N ARG A 183 15.27 -3.97 1.62
CA ARG A 183 14.49 -4.71 0.62
C ARG A 183 13.27 -3.94 0.19
N VAL A 184 12.87 -4.12 -1.06
CA VAL A 184 11.66 -3.51 -1.63
C VAL A 184 10.86 -4.59 -2.34
N MET A 185 9.61 -4.75 -1.94
CA MET A 185 8.66 -5.68 -2.57
C MET A 185 7.37 -4.96 -2.90
N THR A 186 6.65 -5.47 -3.86
CA THR A 186 5.32 -4.97 -4.21
C THR A 186 4.32 -6.11 -4.24
N ILE A 187 3.14 -5.90 -3.68
CA ILE A 187 1.99 -6.79 -3.82
C ILE A 187 1.03 -6.15 -4.81
N ALA A 188 0.53 -6.93 -5.77
CA ALA A 188 -0.53 -6.56 -6.69
C ALA A 188 -1.82 -7.33 -6.31
N PRO A 189 -2.68 -6.74 -5.45
CA PRO A 189 -3.91 -7.39 -5.04
C PRO A 189 -4.91 -7.49 -6.21
N GLY A 190 -5.72 -8.55 -6.19
CA GLY A 190 -6.93 -8.67 -6.97
C GLY A 190 -8.10 -7.90 -6.36
N ILE A 191 -9.27 -8.51 -6.33
CA ILE A 191 -10.47 -7.89 -5.76
C ILE A 191 -10.59 -8.27 -4.29
N PHE A 192 -10.40 -7.29 -3.40
CA PHE A 192 -10.43 -7.47 -1.95
C PHE A 192 -11.61 -6.74 -1.31
N LEU A 193 -12.17 -7.32 -0.24
CA LEU A 193 -13.24 -6.72 0.55
C LEU A 193 -12.69 -5.53 1.36
N THR A 194 -12.68 -4.36 0.74
CA THR A 194 -12.28 -3.10 1.33
C THR A 194 -13.51 -2.22 1.59
N PRO A 195 -13.42 -1.14 2.41
CA PRO A 195 -14.55 -0.23 2.63
C PRO A 195 -15.19 0.28 1.34
N MET A 196 -14.40 0.52 0.29
CA MET A 196 -14.90 0.93 -1.02
C MET A 196 -15.82 -0.13 -1.65
N LEU A 197 -15.46 -1.41 -1.57
CA LEU A 197 -16.27 -2.53 -2.10
C LEU A 197 -17.44 -2.87 -1.17
N MET A 198 -17.27 -2.71 0.14
CA MET A 198 -18.36 -2.90 1.11
C MET A 198 -19.51 -1.92 0.92
N GLY A 199 -19.25 -0.74 0.31
CA GLY A 199 -20.29 0.21 -0.07
C GLY A 199 -21.17 -0.21 -1.25
N LEU A 200 -20.81 -1.29 -1.97
CA LEU A 200 -21.61 -1.85 -3.07
C LEU A 200 -22.75 -2.74 -2.54
N PRO A 201 -23.86 -2.87 -3.26
CA PRO A 201 -24.90 -3.86 -2.94
C PRO A 201 -24.32 -5.29 -2.88
N GLN A 202 -24.85 -6.13 -1.97
CA GLN A 202 -24.35 -7.49 -1.75
C GLN A 202 -24.28 -8.31 -3.06
N ALA A 203 -25.30 -8.23 -3.91
CA ALA A 203 -25.32 -8.91 -5.20
C ALA A 203 -24.16 -8.51 -6.13
N ALA A 204 -23.68 -7.26 -6.05
CA ALA A 204 -22.51 -6.81 -6.80
C ALA A 204 -21.22 -7.36 -6.19
N GLN A 205 -21.11 -7.41 -4.87
CA GLN A 205 -19.98 -8.02 -4.18
C GLN A 205 -19.88 -9.53 -4.52
N ASP A 206 -20.99 -10.24 -4.49
CA ASP A 206 -21.06 -11.67 -4.83
C ASP A 206 -20.68 -11.90 -6.30
N SER A 207 -21.20 -11.07 -7.21
CA SER A 207 -20.85 -11.14 -8.64
C SER A 207 -19.36 -10.91 -8.90
N LEU A 208 -18.73 -9.99 -8.18
CA LEU A 208 -17.29 -9.77 -8.26
C LEU A 208 -16.51 -10.95 -7.67
N GLY A 209 -16.99 -11.51 -6.57
CA GLY A 209 -16.39 -12.68 -5.93
C GLY A 209 -16.35 -13.91 -6.83
N THR A 210 -17.43 -14.16 -7.58
CA THR A 210 -17.51 -15.30 -8.51
C THR A 210 -16.58 -15.19 -9.71
N GLN A 211 -16.03 -14.00 -10.02
CA GLN A 211 -15.03 -13.82 -11.07
C GLN A 211 -13.63 -14.32 -10.64
N VAL A 212 -13.40 -14.52 -9.34
CA VAL A 212 -12.15 -15.08 -8.83
C VAL A 212 -12.16 -16.59 -9.01
N PRO A 213 -11.19 -17.17 -9.77
CA PRO A 213 -11.17 -18.61 -10.02
C PRO A 213 -11.09 -19.46 -8.76
N HIS A 214 -10.17 -19.14 -7.84
CA HIS A 214 -10.05 -19.85 -6.57
C HIS A 214 -9.23 -19.06 -5.53
N PRO A 215 -9.72 -18.92 -4.29
CA PRO A 215 -11.09 -19.24 -3.85
C PRO A 215 -12.11 -18.31 -4.52
N SER A 216 -13.29 -18.84 -4.88
CA SER A 216 -14.32 -18.06 -5.60
C SER A 216 -15.07 -17.11 -4.65
N ARG A 217 -14.38 -16.08 -4.24
CA ARG A 217 -14.83 -15.00 -3.35
C ARG A 217 -13.89 -13.81 -3.41
N LEU A 218 -14.30 -12.68 -2.85
CA LEU A 218 -13.41 -11.55 -2.59
C LEU A 218 -12.28 -11.95 -1.63
N GLY A 219 -11.08 -11.42 -1.86
CA GLY A 219 -9.98 -11.51 -0.91
C GLY A 219 -10.30 -10.77 0.38
N LYS A 220 -9.81 -11.26 1.51
CA LYS A 220 -9.96 -10.60 2.81
C LYS A 220 -8.70 -9.77 3.10
N PRO A 221 -8.83 -8.57 3.71
CA PRO A 221 -7.68 -7.76 4.10
C PRO A 221 -6.62 -8.51 4.90
N ASP A 222 -7.02 -9.45 5.75
CA ASP A 222 -6.09 -10.28 6.54
C ASP A 222 -5.23 -11.20 5.66
N GLU A 223 -5.72 -11.61 4.49
CA GLU A 223 -4.93 -12.41 3.54
C GLU A 223 -3.82 -11.59 2.88
N TYR A 224 -4.07 -10.28 2.68
CA TYR A 224 -3.04 -9.34 2.28
C TYR A 224 -1.99 -9.16 3.40
N ALA A 225 -2.43 -8.93 4.63
CA ALA A 225 -1.55 -8.78 5.79
C ALA A 225 -0.70 -10.03 6.03
N ALA A 226 -1.25 -11.23 5.82
CA ALA A 226 -0.52 -12.49 5.90
C ALA A 226 0.61 -12.59 4.85
N LEU A 227 0.38 -12.09 3.62
CA LEU A 227 1.45 -12.04 2.62
C LEU A 227 2.52 -11.01 2.99
N VAL A 228 2.13 -9.84 3.55
CA VAL A 228 3.09 -8.87 4.09
C VAL A 228 3.97 -9.54 5.15
N GLU A 229 3.40 -10.26 6.12
CA GLU A 229 4.15 -10.98 7.15
C GLU A 229 5.13 -12.00 6.52
N ALA A 230 4.68 -12.78 5.54
CA ALA A 230 5.52 -13.76 4.86
C ALA A 230 6.72 -13.10 4.14
N ILE A 231 6.52 -11.94 3.50
CA ILE A 231 7.59 -11.20 2.84
C ILE A 231 8.56 -10.59 3.87
N LEU A 232 8.07 -10.05 4.98
CA LEU A 232 8.91 -9.50 6.05
C LEU A 232 9.85 -10.57 6.62
N THR A 233 9.35 -11.78 6.83
CA THR A 233 10.09 -12.88 7.45
C THR A 233 10.98 -13.65 6.50
N ASN A 234 10.84 -13.50 5.19
CA ASN A 234 11.66 -14.15 4.17
C ASN A 234 12.67 -13.18 3.53
N PRO A 235 13.95 -13.15 3.97
CA PRO A 235 14.92 -12.18 3.48
C PRO A 235 15.31 -12.35 2.00
N MET A 236 14.98 -13.48 1.36
CA MET A 236 15.30 -13.69 -0.05
C MET A 236 14.32 -13.00 -1.01
N LEU A 237 13.16 -12.54 -0.51
CA LEU A 237 12.18 -11.79 -1.30
C LEU A 237 12.60 -10.33 -1.39
N ASN A 238 13.06 -9.90 -2.59
CA ASN A 238 13.49 -8.54 -2.88
C ASN A 238 13.35 -8.21 -4.37
N GLY A 239 12.83 -7.04 -4.70
CA GLY A 239 12.79 -6.50 -6.05
C GLY A 239 11.70 -7.07 -6.96
N ASP A 240 10.72 -7.80 -6.43
CA ASP A 240 9.69 -8.45 -7.23
C ASP A 240 8.27 -7.97 -6.87
N VAL A 241 7.33 -8.34 -7.71
CA VAL A 241 5.90 -8.05 -7.60
C VAL A 241 5.12 -9.36 -7.50
N ILE A 242 4.41 -9.55 -6.40
CA ILE A 242 3.59 -10.74 -6.18
C ILE A 242 2.12 -10.40 -6.44
N ARG A 243 1.49 -11.07 -7.41
CA ARG A 243 0.05 -11.01 -7.61
C ARG A 243 -0.64 -11.84 -6.52
N LEU A 244 -1.51 -11.19 -5.74
CA LEU A 244 -2.35 -11.83 -4.72
C LEU A 244 -3.81 -11.71 -5.17
N ASP A 245 -4.28 -12.61 -6.03
CA ASP A 245 -5.47 -12.36 -6.83
C ASP A 245 -6.37 -13.59 -7.08
N GLY A 246 -6.07 -14.76 -6.47
CA GLY A 246 -6.86 -15.98 -6.70
C GLY A 246 -6.89 -16.41 -8.16
N ALA A 247 -5.86 -16.09 -8.94
CA ALA A 247 -5.71 -16.33 -10.37
C ALA A 247 -6.69 -15.53 -11.27
N ILE A 248 -7.30 -14.45 -10.78
CA ILE A 248 -8.16 -13.63 -11.61
C ILE A 248 -7.37 -12.94 -12.74
N ARG A 249 -7.99 -12.87 -13.89
CA ARG A 249 -7.62 -11.93 -14.97
C ARG A 249 -8.86 -11.10 -15.25
N MET A 250 -8.74 -9.79 -15.02
CA MET A 250 -9.88 -8.88 -15.05
C MET A 250 -10.51 -8.86 -16.44
N ALA A 251 -11.81 -9.11 -16.51
CA ALA A 251 -12.56 -8.89 -17.74
C ALA A 251 -12.53 -7.39 -18.12
N PRO A 252 -12.68 -7.03 -19.41
CA PRO A 252 -12.67 -5.62 -19.84
C PRO A 252 -13.73 -4.75 -19.17
N ARG A 253 -14.83 -5.36 -18.70
CA ARG A 253 -15.96 -4.72 -18.00
C ARG A 253 -16.49 -5.59 -16.88
#